data_13939195932e5dfc1fd4d3b95628018a
#
_entry.id   13939195932e5dfc1fd4d3b95628018a
#
_cell.length_a   1.000
_cell.length_b   1.000
_cell.length_c   1.000
_cell.angle_alpha   90.00
_cell.angle_beta   90.00
_cell.angle_gamma   90.00
#
_symmetry.space_group_name_H-M   'P 1'
#
loop_
_entity.id
_entity.type
_entity.pdbx_description
1 polymer ?
#
loop_
_entity_poly.entity_id
_entity_poly.type
_entity_poly.pdbx_seq_one_letter_code
_entity_poly.pdbx_strand_id
1 'polypeptide(L)'
;MQFNLSRLFFFSTILFLGLAVASCSEEKAETTQTETISEKATETKSDQKIILFFGNSLTAAYGIDQEDGFAGLTQKRIDSLGMDYKVINGGLSGETTAGGLSRLDWFLEDKPDVFVLELGGNDGLRGIKLTETKSNLLKIIDKVRSKFPDTKIILAGMQIPPNMGQEYAGEFTAMYPAVAEEKDVLLIPFLLENVGGIPELNLPDGIHPTEEGHQIVFNTIWPYIKSTIE
;
A
#
# COMPACT_ATOMS: atom_id res chain seq x y z
N MET A 1 47.22 1.69 -39.23
CA MET A 1 46.75 0.83 -40.31
C MET A 1 45.31 1.17 -40.57
N GLN A 2 45.11 1.90 -41.69
CA GLN A 2 43.84 2.43 -42.19
C GLN A 2 42.99 1.32 -42.80
N PHE A 3 41.69 1.55 -42.89
CA PHE A 3 40.74 1.39 -44.00
C PHE A 3 39.33 1.43 -43.42
N ASN A 4 38.53 2.45 -43.61
CA ASN A 4 37.83 3.00 -44.77
C ASN A 4 36.55 2.23 -45.16
N LEU A 5 35.44 2.95 -44.99
CA LEU A 5 34.44 3.42 -45.98
C LEU A 5 33.59 2.37 -46.72
N SER A 6 32.27 2.44 -46.64
CA SER A 6 31.34 2.78 -47.77
C SER A 6 29.91 2.44 -47.40
N ARG A 7 29.02 3.39 -47.32
CA ARG A 7 27.93 3.80 -48.23
C ARG A 7 27.07 2.68 -48.81
N LEU A 8 25.75 2.68 -48.54
CA LEU A 8 24.80 2.88 -49.66
C LEU A 8 23.40 3.32 -49.16
N PHE A 9 22.92 4.39 -49.75
CA PHE A 9 21.55 4.89 -49.78
C PHE A 9 20.67 3.97 -50.64
N PHE A 10 19.42 3.76 -50.26
CA PHE A 10 18.35 3.48 -51.21
C PHE A 10 17.09 4.23 -50.83
N PHE A 11 16.83 5.28 -51.58
CA PHE A 11 15.51 5.91 -51.76
C PHE A 11 14.67 5.01 -52.65
N SER A 12 13.42 4.77 -52.29
CA SER A 12 12.41 4.39 -53.28
C SER A 12 11.09 5.07 -52.94
N THR A 13 10.84 6.09 -53.69
CA THR A 13 9.57 6.81 -53.89
C THR A 13 8.73 6.01 -54.88
N ILE A 14 7.50 5.64 -54.53
CA ILE A 14 6.47 5.32 -55.54
C ILE A 14 5.21 6.11 -55.20
N LEU A 15 4.82 6.86 -56.22
CA LEU A 15 3.73 7.81 -56.37
C LEU A 15 2.60 7.13 -57.16
N PHE A 16 1.37 7.67 -57.07
CA PHE A 16 0.18 7.48 -57.92
C PHE A 16 -0.77 6.35 -57.52
N LEU A 17 -2.10 6.43 -57.63
CA LEU A 17 -2.97 7.34 -58.40
C LEU A 17 -4.40 7.23 -57.82
N GLY A 18 -5.15 8.29 -57.80
CA GLY A 18 -6.55 8.31 -57.37
C GLY A 18 -7.52 7.74 -58.38
N LEU A 19 -8.67 7.35 -57.93
CA LEU A 19 -9.91 7.32 -58.73
C LEU A 19 -11.11 7.66 -57.83
N ALA A 20 -11.73 8.79 -58.12
CA ALA A 20 -13.01 9.19 -57.61
C ALA A 20 -14.12 8.56 -58.46
N VAL A 21 -15.11 8.00 -57.83
CA VAL A 21 -16.44 7.82 -58.46
C VAL A 21 -17.51 8.24 -57.44
N ALA A 22 -18.20 9.29 -57.81
CA ALA A 22 -19.41 9.75 -57.20
C ALA A 22 -20.58 8.93 -57.66
N SER A 23 -21.47 8.54 -56.75
CA SER A 23 -22.86 8.20 -57.13
C SER A 23 -23.76 8.63 -55.99
N CYS A 24 -24.62 9.58 -56.29
CA CYS A 24 -25.77 9.97 -55.49
C CYS A 24 -26.87 8.92 -55.57
N SER A 25 -27.52 8.62 -54.45
CA SER A 25 -28.97 8.48 -54.43
C SER A 25 -29.49 8.77 -53.02
N GLU A 26 -30.43 9.71 -52.96
CA GLU A 26 -31.22 10.07 -51.78
C GLU A 26 -32.19 8.93 -51.47
N GLU A 27 -32.24 8.56 -50.17
CA GLU A 27 -33.50 8.02 -49.62
C GLU A 27 -33.59 8.49 -48.15
N LYS A 28 -34.65 9.29 -47.89
CA LYS A 28 -35.05 9.76 -46.59
C LYS A 28 -35.59 8.58 -45.78
N ALA A 29 -34.99 8.28 -44.67
CA ALA A 29 -35.62 7.57 -43.57
C ALA A 29 -35.47 8.41 -42.29
N GLU A 30 -36.59 8.94 -41.85
CA GLU A 30 -36.78 9.50 -40.52
C GLU A 30 -36.50 8.43 -39.46
N THR A 31 -35.43 8.53 -38.75
CA THR A 31 -35.22 7.71 -37.56
C THR A 31 -35.17 8.65 -36.36
N THR A 32 -36.22 8.58 -35.57
CA THR A 32 -36.37 9.17 -34.26
C THR A 32 -35.15 8.85 -33.39
N GLN A 33 -34.33 9.81 -33.14
CA GLN A 33 -33.24 9.70 -32.13
C GLN A 33 -33.89 9.72 -30.74
N THR A 34 -34.02 8.53 -30.16
CA THR A 34 -34.22 8.40 -28.73
C THR A 34 -32.89 8.80 -28.06
N GLU A 35 -32.83 10.01 -27.54
CA GLU A 35 -31.73 10.41 -26.64
C GLU A 35 -31.77 9.49 -25.42
N THR A 36 -30.84 8.53 -25.40
CA THR A 36 -30.53 7.80 -24.18
C THR A 36 -29.80 8.77 -23.29
N ILE A 37 -30.49 9.36 -22.34
CA ILE A 37 -29.91 10.10 -21.24
C ILE A 37 -29.06 9.08 -20.48
N SER A 38 -27.75 9.14 -20.69
CA SER A 38 -26.80 8.47 -19.83
C SER A 38 -26.94 9.11 -18.45
N GLU A 39 -27.68 8.47 -17.57
CA GLU A 39 -27.61 8.77 -16.15
C GLU A 39 -26.16 8.62 -15.72
N LYS A 40 -25.50 9.75 -15.57
CA LYS A 40 -24.22 9.84 -14.85
C LYS A 40 -24.53 9.34 -13.44
N ALA A 41 -24.17 8.08 -13.18
CA ALA A 41 -24.22 7.53 -11.85
C ALA A 41 -23.41 8.47 -10.95
N THR A 42 -24.12 9.22 -10.14
CA THR A 42 -23.53 9.98 -9.03
C THR A 42 -23.05 8.88 -8.09
N GLU A 43 -21.75 8.59 -8.10
CA GLU A 43 -21.15 7.78 -7.04
C GLU A 43 -21.49 8.50 -5.73
N THR A 44 -22.50 8.00 -5.04
CA THR A 44 -22.76 8.37 -3.66
C THR A 44 -21.52 7.93 -2.89
N LYS A 45 -20.70 8.88 -2.44
CA LYS A 45 -19.58 8.65 -1.54
C LYS A 45 -20.15 7.81 -0.40
N SER A 46 -19.73 6.57 -0.29
CA SER A 46 -20.19 5.66 0.75
C SER A 46 -19.73 6.27 2.08
N ASP A 47 -20.67 6.43 3.02
CA ASP A 47 -20.37 6.87 4.41
C ASP A 47 -19.63 5.76 5.20
N GLN A 48 -19.21 4.71 4.51
CA GLN A 48 -18.51 3.57 5.09
C GLN A 48 -17.20 4.02 5.72
N LYS A 49 -16.97 3.61 6.95
CA LYS A 49 -15.75 3.90 7.70
C LYS A 49 -14.54 3.17 7.10
N ILE A 50 -13.37 3.77 7.19
CA ILE A 50 -12.16 3.28 6.55
C ILE A 50 -11.11 2.87 7.59
N ILE A 51 -10.57 1.66 7.44
CA ILE A 51 -9.33 1.23 8.07
C ILE A 51 -8.26 1.17 7.00
N LEU A 52 -7.29 2.08 7.07
CA LEU A 52 -6.16 2.11 6.13
C LEU A 52 -4.94 1.44 6.76
N PHE A 53 -4.51 0.32 6.21
CA PHE A 53 -3.19 -0.24 6.46
C PHE A 53 -2.18 0.40 5.54
N PHE A 54 -1.19 1.08 6.10
CA PHE A 54 -0.16 1.77 5.35
C PHE A 54 1.21 1.21 5.73
N GLY A 55 1.83 0.48 4.81
CA GLY A 55 3.01 -0.29 5.14
C GLY A 55 3.82 -0.76 3.94
N ASN A 56 4.68 -1.74 4.22
CA ASN A 56 5.61 -2.31 3.25
C ASN A 56 5.11 -3.66 2.66
N SER A 57 6.04 -4.61 2.42
CA SER A 57 5.73 -5.94 1.88
C SER A 57 4.89 -6.80 2.81
N LEU A 58 4.99 -6.61 4.13
CA LEU A 58 4.18 -7.35 5.10
C LEU A 58 2.70 -6.95 4.96
N THR A 59 2.43 -5.65 4.88
CA THR A 59 1.07 -5.12 4.61
C THR A 59 0.58 -5.53 3.23
N ALA A 60 1.45 -5.53 2.20
CA ALA A 60 1.11 -5.93 0.83
C ALA A 60 0.82 -7.44 0.67
N ALA A 61 1.06 -8.26 1.72
CA ALA A 61 0.97 -9.72 1.67
C ALA A 61 1.89 -10.32 0.59
N TYR A 62 3.17 -9.88 0.58
CA TYR A 62 4.13 -10.32 -0.42
C TYR A 62 4.26 -11.86 -0.46
N GLY A 63 4.10 -12.42 -1.66
CA GLY A 63 4.30 -13.85 -1.93
C GLY A 63 3.08 -14.74 -1.67
N ILE A 64 1.96 -14.18 -1.20
CA ILE A 64 0.67 -14.85 -1.03
C ILE A 64 -0.47 -13.98 -1.61
N ASP A 65 -1.68 -14.50 -1.63
CA ASP A 65 -2.84 -13.71 -2.03
C ASP A 65 -3.17 -12.63 -0.98
N GLN A 66 -3.52 -11.43 -1.44
CA GLN A 66 -3.80 -10.30 -0.55
C GLN A 66 -4.93 -10.57 0.44
N GLU A 67 -5.89 -11.42 0.05
CA GLU A 67 -7.01 -11.81 0.91
C GLU A 67 -6.56 -12.63 2.14
N ASP A 68 -5.43 -13.32 2.05
CA ASP A 68 -4.87 -14.17 3.09
C ASP A 68 -3.79 -13.43 3.92
N GLY A 69 -3.41 -12.24 3.49
CA GLY A 69 -2.63 -11.32 4.30
C GLY A 69 -3.43 -10.75 5.47
N PHE A 70 -2.76 -10.29 6.52
CA PHE A 70 -3.43 -9.80 7.75
C PHE A 70 -4.43 -8.66 7.50
N ALA A 71 -4.22 -7.81 6.48
CA ALA A 71 -5.17 -6.77 6.10
C ALA A 71 -6.45 -7.38 5.49
N GLY A 72 -6.31 -8.35 4.58
CA GLY A 72 -7.43 -9.09 4.01
C GLY A 72 -8.19 -9.90 5.07
N LEU A 73 -7.49 -10.57 5.96
CA LEU A 73 -8.07 -11.28 7.10
C LEU A 73 -8.85 -10.33 8.04
N THR A 74 -8.38 -9.09 8.18
CA THR A 74 -9.11 -8.05 8.93
C THR A 74 -10.43 -7.72 8.25
N GLN A 75 -10.46 -7.57 6.91
CA GLN A 75 -11.72 -7.35 6.19
C GLN A 75 -12.67 -8.54 6.36
N LYS A 76 -12.19 -9.76 6.15
CA LYS A 76 -12.99 -10.99 6.35
C LYS A 76 -13.62 -11.04 7.76
N ARG A 77 -12.88 -10.62 8.78
CA ARG A 77 -13.38 -10.57 10.16
C ARG A 77 -14.45 -9.50 10.35
N ILE A 78 -14.22 -8.29 9.83
CA ILE A 78 -15.17 -7.16 9.85
C ILE A 78 -16.48 -7.56 9.21
N ASP A 79 -16.43 -8.17 8.02
CA ASP A 79 -17.60 -8.65 7.27
C ASP A 79 -18.37 -9.71 8.08
N SER A 80 -17.64 -10.66 8.71
CA SER A 80 -18.25 -11.70 9.54
C SER A 80 -18.97 -11.17 10.77
N LEU A 81 -18.61 -9.99 11.25
CA LEU A 81 -19.22 -9.30 12.38
C LEU A 81 -20.32 -8.32 11.95
N GLY A 82 -20.54 -8.15 10.64
CA GLY A 82 -21.51 -7.19 10.10
C GLY A 82 -21.16 -5.73 10.40
N MET A 83 -19.86 -5.41 10.55
CA MET A 83 -19.40 -4.04 10.85
C MET A 83 -19.23 -3.25 9.55
N ASP A 84 -19.64 -1.98 9.54
CA ASP A 84 -19.58 -1.11 8.36
C ASP A 84 -18.21 -0.41 8.25
N TYR A 85 -17.18 -1.21 7.97
CA TYR A 85 -15.82 -0.74 7.71
C TYR A 85 -15.27 -1.34 6.42
N LYS A 86 -14.54 -0.53 5.66
CA LYS A 86 -13.75 -0.95 4.51
C LYS A 86 -12.28 -0.94 4.88
N VAL A 87 -11.60 -2.04 4.63
CA VAL A 87 -10.14 -2.11 4.74
C VAL A 87 -9.49 -1.69 3.41
N ILE A 88 -8.57 -0.75 3.48
CA ILE A 88 -7.72 -0.35 2.36
C ILE A 88 -6.31 -0.86 2.64
N ASN A 89 -5.77 -1.65 1.71
CA ASN A 89 -4.39 -2.12 1.77
C ASN A 89 -3.49 -1.16 1.01
N GLY A 90 -2.72 -0.36 1.73
CA GLY A 90 -1.72 0.58 1.23
C GLY A 90 -0.29 0.05 1.34
N GLY A 91 -0.09 -1.27 1.32
CA GLY A 91 1.24 -1.88 1.35
C GLY A 91 2.00 -1.72 0.03
N LEU A 92 3.31 -1.47 0.11
CA LEU A 92 4.20 -1.43 -1.05
C LEU A 92 5.52 -2.14 -0.72
N SER A 93 5.78 -3.25 -1.42
CA SER A 93 6.97 -4.07 -1.17
C SER A 93 8.27 -3.28 -1.31
N GLY A 94 9.18 -3.48 -0.35
CA GLY A 94 10.47 -2.81 -0.32
C GLY A 94 10.45 -1.37 0.21
N GLU A 95 9.30 -0.86 0.64
CA GLU A 95 9.16 0.53 1.04
C GLU A 95 9.85 0.85 2.37
N THR A 96 10.52 1.99 2.39
CA THR A 96 11.12 2.61 3.58
C THR A 96 10.19 3.66 4.17
N THR A 97 10.50 4.14 5.37
CA THR A 97 9.76 5.26 5.98
C THR A 97 9.80 6.53 5.13
N ALA A 98 10.91 6.80 4.44
CA ALA A 98 11.03 7.93 3.52
C ALA A 98 10.13 7.78 2.28
N GLY A 99 10.07 6.57 1.70
CA GLY A 99 9.18 6.25 0.60
C GLY A 99 7.71 6.43 1.00
N GLY A 100 7.32 5.84 2.13
CA GLY A 100 5.97 5.98 2.67
C GLY A 100 5.57 7.44 2.89
N LEU A 101 6.45 8.25 3.51
CA LEU A 101 6.20 9.67 3.71
C LEU A 101 5.94 10.41 2.37
N SER A 102 6.66 10.04 1.32
CA SER A 102 6.53 10.69 0.00
C SER A 102 5.22 10.42 -0.72
N ARG A 103 4.65 9.21 -0.54
CA ARG A 103 3.40 8.81 -1.20
C ARG A 103 2.13 8.91 -0.33
N LEU A 104 2.28 9.29 0.93
CA LEU A 104 1.18 9.30 1.91
C LEU A 104 -0.03 10.10 1.43
N ASP A 105 0.18 11.22 0.73
CA ASP A 105 -0.91 12.07 0.24
C ASP A 105 -1.92 11.35 -0.65
N TRP A 106 -1.46 10.36 -1.44
CA TRP A 106 -2.34 9.58 -2.32
C TRP A 106 -3.36 8.72 -1.56
N PHE A 107 -3.04 8.37 -0.32
CA PHE A 107 -3.91 7.57 0.55
C PHE A 107 -4.76 8.42 1.50
N LEU A 108 -4.49 9.72 1.55
CA LEU A 108 -5.21 10.66 2.40
C LEU A 108 -6.23 11.51 1.61
N GLU A 109 -6.70 11.07 0.45
CA GLU A 109 -7.79 11.71 -0.28
C GLU A 109 -9.11 11.56 0.49
N ASP A 110 -9.37 10.38 1.00
CA ASP A 110 -10.47 10.10 1.92
C ASP A 110 -9.95 9.98 3.36
N LYS A 111 -10.81 10.35 4.34
CA LYS A 111 -10.50 10.27 5.76
C LYS A 111 -10.44 8.80 6.20
N PRO A 112 -9.30 8.27 6.66
CA PRO A 112 -9.30 7.01 7.39
C PRO A 112 -9.84 7.24 8.82
N ASP A 113 -10.74 6.37 9.29
CA ASP A 113 -11.15 6.36 10.69
C ASP A 113 -10.08 5.72 11.55
N VAL A 114 -9.42 4.69 11.01
CA VAL A 114 -8.25 4.04 11.61
C VAL A 114 -7.11 4.01 10.60
N PHE A 115 -5.93 4.43 11.03
CA PHE A 115 -4.68 4.40 10.25
C PHE A 115 -3.68 3.49 10.95
N VAL A 116 -3.35 2.36 10.32
CA VAL A 116 -2.36 1.40 10.83
C VAL A 116 -1.05 1.62 10.09
N LEU A 117 -0.04 2.11 10.80
CA LEU A 117 1.28 2.43 10.25
C LEU A 117 2.23 1.25 10.49
N GLU A 118 2.64 0.58 9.41
CA GLU A 118 3.59 -0.54 9.42
C GLU A 118 4.78 -0.20 8.50
N LEU A 119 5.75 0.54 8.97
CA LEU A 119 6.97 0.90 8.24
C LEU A 119 8.19 0.89 9.15
N GLY A 120 9.37 0.84 8.54
CA GLY A 120 10.67 0.90 9.20
C GLY A 120 11.45 -0.41 9.10
N GLY A 121 10.81 -1.56 8.86
CA GLY A 121 11.51 -2.83 8.69
C GLY A 121 12.59 -2.76 7.60
N ASN A 122 12.27 -2.20 6.43
CA ASN A 122 13.24 -2.01 5.35
C ASN A 122 14.33 -0.97 5.67
N ASP A 123 14.02 0.03 6.48
CA ASP A 123 15.04 0.97 7.00
C ASP A 123 16.05 0.23 7.86
N GLY A 124 15.56 -0.58 8.80
CA GLY A 124 16.39 -1.40 9.68
C GLY A 124 17.28 -2.39 8.91
N LEU A 125 16.69 -3.15 7.98
CA LEU A 125 17.42 -4.13 7.17
C LEU A 125 18.49 -3.49 6.26
N ARG A 126 18.32 -2.22 5.90
CA ARG A 126 19.28 -1.45 5.09
C ARG A 126 20.27 -0.62 5.91
N GLY A 127 20.20 -0.69 7.23
CA GLY A 127 21.08 0.08 8.14
C GLY A 127 20.90 1.60 8.02
N ILE A 128 19.68 2.07 7.71
CA ILE A 128 19.37 3.50 7.66
C ILE A 128 19.45 4.06 9.07
N LYS A 129 19.94 5.29 9.21
CA LYS A 129 20.06 5.95 10.51
C LYS A 129 18.72 5.99 11.22
N LEU A 130 18.68 5.50 12.45
CA LEU A 130 17.43 5.42 13.24
C LEU A 130 16.81 6.81 13.50
N THR A 131 17.62 7.85 13.55
CA THR A 131 17.13 9.24 13.65
C THR A 131 16.32 9.65 12.42
N GLU A 132 16.67 9.17 11.23
CA GLU A 132 15.93 9.41 9.99
C GLU A 132 14.64 8.62 9.98
N THR A 133 14.71 7.32 10.30
CA THR A 133 13.54 6.44 10.43
C THR A 133 12.52 7.00 11.42
N LYS A 134 12.98 7.35 12.65
CA LYS A 134 12.14 7.98 13.68
C LYS A 134 11.49 9.27 13.16
N SER A 135 12.30 10.17 12.58
CA SER A 135 11.80 11.44 12.04
C SER A 135 10.70 11.24 10.98
N ASN A 136 10.85 10.24 10.11
CA ASN A 136 9.85 9.97 9.08
C ASN A 136 8.56 9.39 9.67
N LEU A 137 8.64 8.45 10.63
CA LEU A 137 7.47 7.94 11.34
C LEU A 137 6.69 9.06 12.03
N LEU A 138 7.38 9.94 12.75
CA LEU A 138 6.77 11.10 13.38
C LEU A 138 6.06 12.01 12.37
N LYS A 139 6.71 12.32 11.23
CA LYS A 139 6.13 13.15 10.17
C LYS A 139 4.91 12.51 9.51
N ILE A 140 4.91 11.18 9.32
CA ILE A 140 3.75 10.45 8.80
C ILE A 140 2.56 10.63 9.75
N ILE A 141 2.77 10.39 11.05
CA ILE A 141 1.73 10.54 12.07
C ILE A 141 1.22 11.98 12.13
N ASP A 142 2.12 12.96 12.14
CA ASP A 142 1.75 14.39 12.16
C ASP A 142 0.94 14.79 10.93
N LYS A 143 1.31 14.27 9.76
CA LYS A 143 0.62 14.57 8.51
C LYS A 143 -0.80 14.01 8.49
N VAL A 144 -0.99 12.77 8.97
CA VAL A 144 -2.32 12.17 9.12
C VAL A 144 -3.17 13.00 10.08
N ARG A 145 -2.66 13.33 11.27
CA ARG A 145 -3.37 14.13 12.28
C ARG A 145 -3.68 15.54 11.82
N SER A 146 -2.75 16.17 11.11
CA SER A 146 -2.96 17.52 10.58
C SER A 146 -4.13 17.57 9.60
N LYS A 147 -4.28 16.53 8.77
CA LYS A 147 -5.35 16.45 7.78
C LYS A 147 -6.65 15.92 8.38
N PHE A 148 -6.56 14.95 9.28
CA PHE A 148 -7.69 14.26 9.90
C PHE A 148 -7.47 14.09 11.41
N PRO A 149 -7.78 15.10 12.23
CA PRO A 149 -7.49 15.10 13.67
C PRO A 149 -8.15 13.96 14.46
N ASP A 150 -9.29 13.46 13.98
CA ASP A 150 -10.05 12.39 14.65
C ASP A 150 -9.61 10.98 14.27
N THR A 151 -8.70 10.82 13.30
CA THR A 151 -8.21 9.51 12.88
C THR A 151 -7.49 8.83 14.04
N LYS A 152 -7.92 7.60 14.36
CA LYS A 152 -7.22 6.75 15.32
C LYS A 152 -5.99 6.14 14.67
N ILE A 153 -4.83 6.28 15.32
CA ILE A 153 -3.56 5.81 14.74
C ILE A 153 -3.03 4.65 15.59
N ILE A 154 -2.67 3.57 14.89
CA ILE A 154 -2.02 2.38 15.45
C ILE A 154 -0.64 2.27 14.80
N LEU A 155 0.43 2.28 15.61
CA LEU A 155 1.80 2.04 15.15
C LEU A 155 2.16 0.58 15.36
N ALA A 156 2.54 -0.11 14.30
CA ALA A 156 3.05 -1.48 14.37
C ALA A 156 4.56 -1.47 14.62
N GLY A 157 4.97 -1.90 15.80
CA GLY A 157 6.37 -2.05 16.16
C GLY A 157 7.03 -3.21 15.41
N MET A 158 8.30 -3.02 15.07
CA MET A 158 9.11 -3.98 14.33
C MET A 158 10.40 -4.31 15.08
N GLN A 159 10.96 -5.46 14.76
CA GLN A 159 12.29 -5.88 15.18
C GLN A 159 13.09 -6.27 13.93
N ILE A 160 14.40 -6.22 14.04
CA ILE A 160 15.32 -6.67 12.98
C ILE A 160 16.23 -7.78 13.53
N PRO A 161 16.76 -8.64 12.64
CA PRO A 161 17.63 -9.72 13.06
C PRO A 161 18.87 -9.19 13.81
N PRO A 162 19.34 -9.89 14.86
CA PRO A 162 20.48 -9.44 15.69
C PRO A 162 21.82 -9.44 14.93
N ASN A 163 21.91 -10.06 13.77
CA ASN A 163 23.09 -10.01 12.90
C ASN A 163 23.35 -8.61 12.29
N MET A 164 22.41 -7.68 12.42
CA MET A 164 22.59 -6.26 12.08
C MET A 164 23.39 -5.49 13.14
N GLY A 165 23.84 -6.13 14.23
CA GLY A 165 24.50 -5.55 15.37
C GLY A 165 23.55 -5.34 16.56
N GLN A 166 23.94 -5.85 17.73
CA GLN A 166 23.07 -5.83 18.92
C GLN A 166 22.63 -4.41 19.34
N GLU A 167 23.55 -3.45 19.29
CA GLU A 167 23.28 -2.04 19.65
C GLU A 167 22.21 -1.47 18.71
N TYR A 168 22.44 -1.55 17.39
CA TYR A 168 21.52 -1.05 16.38
C TYR A 168 20.17 -1.74 16.46
N ALA A 169 20.10 -3.06 16.62
CA ALA A 169 18.86 -3.81 16.75
C ALA A 169 18.08 -3.43 18.02
N GLY A 170 18.79 -3.22 19.14
CA GLY A 170 18.18 -2.77 20.38
C GLY A 170 17.59 -1.35 20.27
N GLU A 171 18.36 -0.41 19.73
CA GLU A 171 17.89 0.95 19.47
C GLU A 171 16.71 0.98 18.48
N PHE A 172 16.77 0.15 17.43
CA PHE A 172 15.67 0.02 16.45
C PHE A 172 14.37 -0.42 17.14
N THR A 173 14.43 -1.43 17.98
CA THR A 173 13.26 -1.92 18.71
C THR A 173 12.73 -0.86 19.69
N ALA A 174 13.61 -0.16 20.41
CA ALA A 174 13.26 0.86 21.39
C ALA A 174 12.66 2.14 20.73
N MET A 175 12.90 2.34 19.45
CA MET A 175 12.40 3.52 18.73
C MET A 175 10.87 3.56 18.66
N TYR A 176 10.20 2.41 18.45
CA TYR A 176 8.75 2.37 18.28
C TYR A 176 7.97 2.77 19.55
N PRO A 177 8.27 2.24 20.74
CA PRO A 177 7.67 2.73 21.97
C PRO A 177 7.89 4.25 22.17
N ALA A 178 9.09 4.74 21.88
CA ALA A 178 9.38 6.17 21.99
C ALA A 178 8.57 7.04 21.00
N VAL A 179 8.33 6.57 19.77
CA VAL A 179 7.45 7.24 18.81
C VAL A 179 5.99 7.21 19.29
N ALA A 180 5.55 6.06 19.77
CA ALA A 180 4.17 5.88 20.24
C ALA A 180 3.85 6.78 21.44
N GLU A 181 4.78 6.86 22.41
CA GLU A 181 4.66 7.74 23.58
C GLU A 181 4.68 9.22 23.17
N GLU A 182 5.65 9.63 22.31
CA GLU A 182 5.78 11.01 21.83
C GLU A 182 4.53 11.50 21.09
N LYS A 183 3.86 10.60 20.39
CA LYS A 183 2.68 10.94 19.57
C LYS A 183 1.36 10.52 20.20
N ASP A 184 1.37 9.90 21.37
CA ASP A 184 0.16 9.38 22.01
C ASP A 184 -0.68 8.56 21.01
N VAL A 185 -0.06 7.51 20.45
CA VAL A 185 -0.70 6.55 19.53
C VAL A 185 -0.66 5.14 20.09
N LEU A 186 -1.64 4.32 19.71
CA LEU A 186 -1.68 2.92 20.11
C LEU A 186 -0.50 2.16 19.47
N LEU A 187 0.24 1.41 20.28
CA LEU A 187 1.38 0.61 19.84
C LEU A 187 1.04 -0.89 19.84
N ILE A 188 1.27 -1.54 18.72
CA ILE A 188 1.47 -2.99 18.66
C ILE A 188 2.96 -3.21 18.94
N PRO A 189 3.37 -3.85 20.06
CA PRO A 189 4.78 -3.89 20.46
C PRO A 189 5.69 -4.57 19.44
N PHE A 190 5.23 -5.68 18.87
CA PHE A 190 5.91 -6.39 17.78
C PHE A 190 4.89 -7.06 16.84
N LEU A 191 4.86 -6.61 15.59
CA LEU A 191 3.90 -7.10 14.59
C LEU A 191 4.06 -8.60 14.31
N LEU A 192 5.31 -9.08 14.20
CA LEU A 192 5.64 -10.46 13.87
C LEU A 192 5.84 -11.33 15.13
N GLU A 193 5.20 -10.99 16.23
CA GLU A 193 5.28 -11.83 17.44
C GLU A 193 4.79 -13.25 17.14
N ASN A 194 5.57 -14.25 17.57
CA ASN A 194 5.35 -15.68 17.30
C ASN A 194 5.42 -16.09 15.81
N VAL A 195 5.93 -15.22 14.94
CA VAL A 195 6.12 -15.50 13.50
C VAL A 195 7.57 -15.23 13.08
N GLY A 196 8.11 -14.09 13.49
CA GLY A 196 9.44 -13.66 13.08
C GLY A 196 10.52 -14.66 13.46
N GLY A 197 11.30 -15.11 12.46
CA GLY A 197 12.39 -16.06 12.65
C GLY A 197 11.97 -17.52 12.82
N ILE A 198 10.71 -17.88 12.67
CA ILE A 198 10.20 -19.25 12.69
C ILE A 198 10.11 -19.74 11.23
N PRO A 199 10.97 -20.68 10.78
CA PRO A 199 11.06 -21.03 9.37
C PRO A 199 9.75 -21.53 8.76
N GLU A 200 8.95 -22.28 9.52
CA GLU A 200 7.69 -22.87 9.07
C GLU A 200 6.58 -21.81 8.84
N LEU A 201 6.72 -20.66 9.47
CA LEU A 201 5.76 -19.55 9.40
C LEU A 201 6.20 -18.45 8.42
N ASN A 202 7.37 -18.62 7.80
CA ASN A 202 7.90 -17.66 6.84
C ASN A 202 8.20 -18.34 5.50
N LEU A 203 8.10 -17.54 4.43
CA LEU A 203 8.51 -17.95 3.08
C LEU A 203 10.02 -18.32 3.06
N PRO A 204 10.51 -18.95 2.00
CA PRO A 204 11.93 -19.38 1.92
C PRO A 204 12.95 -18.23 2.10
N ASP A 205 12.53 -16.98 1.96
CA ASP A 205 13.38 -15.80 2.23
C ASP A 205 13.59 -15.54 3.73
N GLY A 206 12.83 -16.18 4.61
CA GLY A 206 12.91 -16.05 6.08
C GLY A 206 12.45 -14.70 6.63
N ILE A 207 11.78 -13.88 5.81
CA ILE A 207 11.37 -12.51 6.15
C ILE A 207 9.84 -12.36 6.08
N HIS A 208 9.23 -12.89 5.01
CA HIS A 208 7.81 -12.71 4.74
C HIS A 208 7.01 -13.89 5.27
N PRO A 209 5.95 -13.65 6.04
CA PRO A 209 5.11 -14.73 6.57
C PRO A 209 4.42 -15.54 5.46
N THR A 210 4.21 -16.82 5.72
CA THR A 210 3.27 -17.68 4.97
C THR A 210 1.83 -17.27 5.29
N GLU A 211 0.84 -17.89 4.64
CA GLU A 211 -0.59 -17.71 4.98
C GLU A 211 -0.85 -18.02 6.46
N GLU A 212 -0.26 -19.11 7.00
CA GLU A 212 -0.35 -19.45 8.41
C GLU A 212 0.31 -18.39 9.29
N GLY A 213 1.49 -17.88 8.88
CA GLY A 213 2.15 -16.77 9.56
C GLY A 213 1.28 -15.51 9.57
N HIS A 214 0.64 -15.16 8.45
CA HIS A 214 -0.29 -14.03 8.37
C HIS A 214 -1.53 -14.21 9.25
N GLN A 215 -2.03 -15.43 9.43
CA GLN A 215 -3.13 -15.70 10.36
C GLN A 215 -2.72 -15.40 11.81
N ILE A 216 -1.46 -15.72 12.19
CA ILE A 216 -0.93 -15.39 13.52
C ILE A 216 -0.75 -13.87 13.66
N VAL A 217 -0.20 -13.20 12.65
CA VAL A 217 -0.09 -11.74 12.62
C VAL A 217 -1.47 -11.10 12.76
N PHE A 218 -2.48 -11.59 12.04
CA PHE A 218 -3.85 -11.12 12.19
C PHE A 218 -4.35 -11.26 13.65
N ASN A 219 -4.10 -12.40 14.29
CA ASN A 219 -4.49 -12.60 15.69
C ASN A 219 -3.76 -11.63 16.64
N THR A 220 -2.52 -11.24 16.32
CA THR A 220 -1.75 -10.24 17.07
C THR A 220 -2.37 -8.85 16.93
N ILE A 221 -2.77 -8.44 15.72
CA ILE A 221 -3.26 -7.07 15.48
C ILE A 221 -4.75 -6.88 15.83
N TRP A 222 -5.56 -7.94 15.70
CA TRP A 222 -7.01 -7.83 15.83
C TRP A 222 -7.49 -7.20 17.15
N PRO A 223 -6.93 -7.53 18.33
CA PRO A 223 -7.34 -6.89 19.60
C PRO A 223 -7.18 -5.35 19.57
N TYR A 224 -6.11 -4.85 18.94
CA TYR A 224 -5.85 -3.41 18.83
C TYR A 224 -6.85 -2.74 17.88
N ILE A 225 -7.11 -3.35 16.73
CA ILE A 225 -8.11 -2.84 15.78
C ILE A 225 -9.48 -2.85 16.43
N LYS A 226 -9.88 -3.97 17.03
CA LYS A 226 -11.18 -4.14 17.70
C LYS A 226 -11.41 -3.06 18.74
N SER A 227 -10.45 -2.83 19.64
CA SER A 227 -10.55 -1.80 20.69
C SER A 227 -10.64 -0.36 20.13
N THR A 228 -10.28 -0.17 18.87
CA THR A 228 -10.28 1.15 18.20
C THR A 228 -11.60 1.43 17.49
N ILE A 229 -12.31 0.37 17.05
CA ILE A 229 -13.54 0.49 16.26
C ILE A 229 -14.83 0.19 17.04
N GLU A 230 -14.74 -0.37 18.23
CA GLU A 230 -15.84 -0.52 19.20
C GLU A 230 -15.95 0.72 20.09
#